data_86ec7f891d23def0b29a4c8f71d6f821
#
_entry.id   86ec7f891d23def0b29a4c8f71d6f821
#
_cell.length_a   1.000
_cell.length_b   1.000
_cell.length_c   1.000
_cell.angle_alpha   90.00
_cell.angle_beta   90.00
_cell.angle_gamma   90.00
#
_symmetry.space_group_name_H-M   'P 1'
#
loop_
_entity.id
_entity.type
_entity.pdbx_description
1 polymer ?
#
loop_
_entity_poly.entity_id
_entity_poly.type
_entity_poly.pdbx_seq_one_letter_code
_entity_poly.pdbx_strand_id
1 'polypeptide(L)'
;MTVDNEVVKISYAMLAGKYGGQLIFPSDWVLADLAAELAAMPSEADLFTETVGQHYPIGTQLRKNGKLYRYSKAGEAMAAGTRGFLKCQRLICPGKAGNSLASGYEAAMAAATVAGATSFTISDTAAAKNEYEGAYAAWYDDTNNLYDDAIVIGNDASDGTTTKLYIAPPGLKGAHAAAVQVTVYRNPYISVGSLLTAGNQSWKSALGYAKFVITNAYYFWLQTAGPISGVTGASTWPGQTAYQRDVMANTDGSLIGLALATTYYQRVGYLLGGTASDYGDNFIMLQLDQ
;
A
#
# COMPACT_ATOMS: atom_id res chain seq x y z
N MET A 1 -21.88 24.72 5.10
CA MET A 1 -22.41 24.24 3.80
C MET A 1 -22.39 22.72 3.90
N THR A 2 -23.51 22.09 4.18
CA THR A 2 -23.63 20.62 4.21
C THR A 2 -23.63 20.14 2.77
N VAL A 3 -22.53 19.52 2.34
CA VAL A 3 -22.47 18.83 1.07
C VAL A 3 -23.33 17.59 1.20
N ASP A 4 -24.37 17.53 0.39
CA ASP A 4 -25.35 16.45 0.43
C ASP A 4 -24.66 15.15 0.01
N ASN A 5 -24.49 14.20 0.93
CA ASN A 5 -23.81 12.92 0.70
C ASN A 5 -24.45 12.10 -0.43
N GLU A 6 -25.66 12.42 -0.82
CA GLU A 6 -26.35 11.75 -1.94
C GLU A 6 -25.81 12.16 -3.31
N VAL A 7 -25.40 13.42 -3.47
CA VAL A 7 -24.82 13.92 -4.74
C VAL A 7 -23.51 13.22 -5.05
N VAL A 8 -22.71 12.95 -4.03
CA VAL A 8 -21.43 12.22 -4.19
C VAL A 8 -21.69 10.76 -4.60
N LYS A 9 -22.64 10.08 -3.99
CA LYS A 9 -22.99 8.68 -4.33
C LYS A 9 -23.52 8.52 -5.77
N ILE A 10 -24.32 9.46 -6.25
CA ILE A 10 -24.84 9.43 -7.62
C ILE A 10 -23.72 9.64 -8.64
N SER A 11 -22.78 10.54 -8.37
CA SER A 11 -21.62 10.77 -9.20
C SER A 11 -20.72 9.53 -9.31
N TYR A 12 -20.58 8.76 -8.23
CA TYR A 12 -19.84 7.50 -8.21
C TYR A 12 -20.43 6.42 -9.11
N ALA A 13 -21.72 6.18 -9.00
CA ALA A 13 -22.41 5.18 -9.80
C ALA A 13 -22.37 5.53 -11.30
N MET A 14 -22.52 6.82 -11.65
CA MET A 14 -22.42 7.30 -13.03
C MET A 14 -21.02 7.18 -13.61
N LEU A 15 -19.97 7.47 -12.82
CA LEU A 15 -18.58 7.34 -13.27
C LEU A 15 -18.19 5.88 -13.48
N ALA A 16 -18.56 4.99 -12.56
CA ALA A 16 -18.30 3.55 -12.66
C ALA A 16 -18.95 2.95 -13.91
N GLY A 17 -20.20 3.32 -14.23
CA GLY A 17 -20.91 2.83 -15.40
C GLY A 17 -20.36 3.35 -16.74
N LYS A 18 -19.87 4.58 -16.79
CA LYS A 18 -19.43 5.23 -18.01
C LYS A 18 -18.05 4.77 -18.50
N TYR A 19 -17.15 4.37 -17.61
CA TYR A 19 -15.75 4.08 -17.94
C TYR A 19 -15.33 2.62 -17.71
N GLY A 20 -16.26 1.73 -17.42
CA GLY A 20 -16.02 0.28 -17.30
C GLY A 20 -15.06 -0.12 -16.18
N GLY A 21 -14.92 0.73 -15.16
CA GLY A 21 -14.08 0.48 -14.01
C GLY A 21 -14.77 0.80 -12.69
N GLN A 22 -14.18 0.39 -11.57
CA GLN A 22 -14.62 0.72 -10.23
C GLN A 22 -13.48 1.32 -9.43
N LEU A 23 -13.72 2.50 -8.85
CA LEU A 23 -12.82 3.15 -7.90
C LEU A 23 -13.36 2.92 -6.48
N ILE A 24 -12.52 2.38 -5.61
CA ILE A 24 -12.86 2.15 -4.21
C ILE A 24 -11.85 2.92 -3.37
N PHE A 25 -12.34 3.91 -2.64
CA PHE A 25 -11.52 4.67 -1.71
C PHE A 25 -11.36 3.90 -0.39
N PRO A 26 -10.29 4.15 0.35
CA PRO A 26 -10.20 3.71 1.73
C PRO A 26 -11.45 4.18 2.50
N SER A 27 -11.95 3.34 3.41
CA SER A 27 -13.13 3.68 4.21
C SER A 27 -12.91 5.00 4.97
N ASP A 28 -13.98 5.77 5.08
CA ASP A 28 -14.10 6.95 5.95
C ASP A 28 -13.35 8.23 5.52
N TRP A 29 -12.92 8.32 4.27
CA TRP A 29 -12.44 9.57 3.73
C TRP A 29 -13.56 10.59 3.56
N VAL A 30 -13.39 11.74 4.21
CA VAL A 30 -14.28 12.89 3.99
C VAL A 30 -13.86 13.54 2.67
N LEU A 31 -14.59 13.21 1.61
CA LEU A 31 -14.32 13.63 0.23
C LEU A 31 -14.59 15.13 -0.05
N ALA A 32 -14.83 15.95 0.98
CA ALA A 32 -15.27 17.32 0.79
C ALA A 32 -14.27 18.20 -0.02
N ASP A 33 -12.98 17.96 0.12
CA ASP A 33 -11.95 18.74 -0.60
C ASP A 33 -11.44 18.07 -1.88
N LEU A 34 -11.64 16.75 -2.02
CA LEU A 34 -11.21 16.00 -3.21
C LEU A 34 -12.24 15.97 -4.33
N ALA A 35 -13.49 16.28 -4.08
CA ALA A 35 -14.57 16.19 -5.08
C ALA A 35 -14.35 17.09 -6.30
N ALA A 36 -13.56 18.15 -6.17
CA ALA A 36 -13.22 19.06 -7.27
C ALA A 36 -12.10 18.51 -8.17
N GLU A 37 -11.22 17.65 -7.67
CA GLU A 37 -10.07 17.10 -8.40
C GLU A 37 -10.32 15.68 -8.94
N LEU A 38 -11.30 14.98 -8.42
CA LEU A 38 -11.72 13.64 -8.87
C LEU A 38 -12.46 13.65 -10.22
N ALA A 39 -12.07 14.53 -11.11
CA ALA A 39 -12.80 14.82 -12.34
C ALA A 39 -12.90 13.65 -13.31
N ALA A 40 -12.11 12.60 -13.20
CA ALA A 40 -12.21 11.44 -14.11
C ALA A 40 -11.65 10.16 -13.49
N MET A 41 -12.27 9.03 -13.82
CA MET A 41 -11.66 7.70 -13.65
C MET A 41 -10.32 7.66 -14.39
N PRO A 42 -9.27 7.05 -13.80
CA PRO A 42 -8.00 6.92 -14.48
C PRO A 42 -8.17 6.27 -15.86
N SER A 43 -7.60 6.90 -16.88
CA SER A 43 -7.49 6.33 -18.20
C SER A 43 -6.60 5.10 -18.20
N GLU A 44 -6.53 4.36 -19.28
CA GLU A 44 -5.57 3.26 -19.38
C GLU A 44 -4.12 3.78 -19.42
N ALA A 45 -3.90 4.95 -20.01
CA ALA A 45 -2.59 5.61 -20.01
C ALA A 45 -2.11 5.98 -18.59
N ASP A 46 -3.00 6.43 -17.73
CA ASP A 46 -2.67 6.80 -16.34
C ASP A 46 -2.15 5.61 -15.51
N LEU A 47 -2.49 4.37 -15.90
CA LEU A 47 -2.00 3.16 -15.25
C LEU A 47 -0.53 2.83 -15.56
N PHE A 48 0.06 3.53 -16.53
CA PHE A 48 1.44 3.37 -16.97
C PHE A 48 2.26 4.65 -16.85
N THR A 49 1.73 5.63 -16.14
CA THR A 49 2.39 6.92 -15.92
C THR A 49 2.47 7.23 -14.44
N GLU A 50 3.45 8.03 -14.08
CA GLU A 50 3.62 8.56 -12.74
C GLU A 50 3.27 10.04 -12.69
N THR A 51 2.88 10.55 -11.53
CA THR A 51 2.53 11.95 -11.31
C THR A 51 3.28 12.54 -10.13
N VAL A 52 3.64 13.81 -10.21
CA VAL A 52 4.28 14.54 -9.10
C VAL A 52 3.27 14.83 -7.98
N GLY A 53 2.05 15.18 -8.38
CA GLY A 53 0.94 15.49 -7.46
C GLY A 53 0.15 14.26 -7.05
N GLN A 54 -0.37 14.26 -5.84
CA GLN A 54 -1.31 13.25 -5.38
C GLN A 54 -2.71 13.54 -5.96
N HIS A 55 -3.24 12.62 -6.74
CA HIS A 55 -4.58 12.75 -7.35
C HIS A 55 -5.65 11.95 -6.61
N TYR A 56 -5.25 10.91 -5.86
CA TYR A 56 -6.14 10.04 -5.11
C TYR A 56 -5.57 9.77 -3.71
N PRO A 57 -6.41 9.42 -2.74
CA PRO A 57 -5.93 8.92 -1.46
C PRO A 57 -5.03 7.70 -1.63
N ILE A 58 -3.96 7.62 -0.87
CA ILE A 58 -3.05 6.46 -0.90
C ILE A 58 -3.81 5.20 -0.50
N GLY A 59 -3.64 4.11 -1.25
CA GLY A 59 -4.36 2.86 -1.06
C GLY A 59 -5.70 2.77 -1.79
N THR A 60 -6.14 3.85 -2.49
CA THR A 60 -7.33 3.81 -3.35
C THR A 60 -7.26 2.63 -4.30
N GLN A 61 -8.32 1.85 -4.35
CA GLN A 61 -8.44 0.68 -5.19
C GLN A 61 -9.12 1.02 -6.52
N LEU A 62 -8.55 0.58 -7.62
CA LEU A 62 -9.14 0.66 -8.95
C LEU A 62 -9.26 -0.72 -9.56
N ARG A 63 -10.48 -1.10 -9.94
CA ARG A 63 -10.75 -2.30 -10.74
C ARG A 63 -10.98 -1.90 -12.20
N LYS A 64 -10.14 -2.42 -13.10
CA LYS A 64 -10.22 -2.14 -14.53
C LYS A 64 -9.68 -3.30 -15.37
N ASN A 65 -10.41 -3.70 -16.41
CA ASN A 65 -9.99 -4.75 -17.34
C ASN A 65 -9.55 -6.08 -16.68
N GLY A 66 -10.27 -6.53 -15.65
CA GLY A 66 -9.95 -7.76 -14.93
C GLY A 66 -8.71 -7.67 -14.03
N LYS A 67 -8.20 -6.47 -13.80
CA LYS A 67 -7.04 -6.19 -12.96
C LYS A 67 -7.43 -5.30 -11.79
N LEU A 68 -6.66 -5.43 -10.72
CA LEU A 68 -6.79 -4.63 -9.52
C LEU A 68 -5.52 -3.80 -9.33
N TYR A 69 -5.71 -2.54 -9.01
CA TYR A 69 -4.64 -1.58 -8.77
C TYR A 69 -4.83 -0.87 -7.43
N ARG A 70 -3.72 -0.45 -6.82
CA ARG A 70 -3.69 0.42 -5.64
C ARG A 70 -2.91 1.68 -5.95
N TYR A 71 -3.47 2.84 -5.61
CA TYR A 71 -2.76 4.11 -5.73
C TYR A 71 -1.68 4.21 -4.68
N SER A 72 -0.44 4.42 -5.12
CA SER A 72 0.75 4.27 -4.31
C SER A 72 1.70 5.45 -4.51
N LYS A 73 2.55 5.70 -3.52
CA LYS A 73 3.64 6.67 -3.59
C LYS A 73 4.98 5.95 -3.49
N ALA A 74 5.90 6.27 -4.38
CA ALA A 74 7.25 5.73 -4.33
C ALA A 74 8.05 6.31 -3.16
N GLY A 75 8.69 5.45 -2.38
CA GLY A 75 9.62 5.82 -1.31
C GLY A 75 11.08 5.78 -1.74
N GLU A 76 11.34 5.25 -2.93
CA GLU A 76 12.66 5.21 -3.57
C GLU A 76 12.50 5.20 -5.10
N ALA A 77 13.55 5.54 -5.83
CA ALA A 77 13.55 5.39 -7.27
C ALA A 77 13.57 3.89 -7.63
N MET A 78 12.61 3.47 -8.44
CA MET A 78 12.51 2.10 -8.91
C MET A 78 13.06 2.03 -10.34
N ALA A 79 14.36 1.80 -10.42
CA ALA A 79 15.10 1.75 -11.69
C ALA A 79 14.81 0.46 -12.47
N ALA A 80 15.14 0.50 -13.76
CA ALA A 80 15.19 -0.68 -14.60
C ALA A 80 16.13 -1.74 -14.01
N GLY A 81 15.74 -3.00 -14.11
CA GLY A 81 16.56 -4.10 -13.62
C GLY A 81 17.90 -4.22 -14.35
N THR A 82 18.91 -4.74 -13.66
CA THR A 82 20.17 -5.19 -14.27
C THR A 82 19.88 -6.24 -15.34
N ARG A 83 20.61 -6.17 -16.46
CA ARG A 83 20.61 -7.06 -17.65
C ARG A 83 19.67 -6.67 -18.80
N GLY A 84 19.46 -5.38 -19.04
CA GLY A 84 18.86 -4.92 -20.30
C GLY A 84 17.35 -5.20 -20.44
N PHE A 85 16.73 -5.76 -19.43
CA PHE A 85 15.26 -5.82 -19.37
C PHE A 85 14.74 -4.43 -19.09
N LEU A 86 14.15 -3.87 -20.09
CA LEU A 86 13.53 -2.57 -20.06
C LEU A 86 12.43 -2.59 -19.01
N LYS A 87 12.59 -1.79 -17.97
CA LYS A 87 11.54 -1.35 -17.06
C LYS A 87 11.44 -2.16 -15.77
N CYS A 88 10.93 -1.49 -14.77
CA CYS A 88 10.66 -2.04 -13.46
C CYS A 88 9.50 -3.05 -13.49
N GLN A 89 9.73 -4.18 -14.13
CA GLN A 89 8.81 -5.32 -14.11
C GLN A 89 9.12 -6.19 -12.89
N ARG A 90 8.99 -5.59 -11.69
CA ARG A 90 9.36 -6.26 -10.44
C ARG A 90 8.27 -6.10 -9.39
N LEU A 91 8.29 -7.04 -8.45
CA LEU A 91 7.47 -6.95 -7.25
C LEU A 91 7.95 -5.79 -6.38
N ILE A 92 6.98 -5.09 -5.84
CA ILE A 92 7.15 -3.93 -4.97
C ILE A 92 6.73 -4.30 -3.56
N CYS A 93 7.44 -3.81 -2.58
CA CYS A 93 7.17 -3.98 -1.15
C CYS A 93 6.96 -2.63 -0.46
N PRO A 94 6.48 -2.60 0.79
CA PRO A 94 6.51 -1.40 1.60
C PRO A 94 7.94 -0.89 1.68
N GLY A 95 8.12 0.40 1.45
CA GLY A 95 9.44 1.03 1.49
C GLY A 95 10.07 0.97 2.87
N LYS A 96 11.35 1.32 2.93
CA LYS A 96 11.95 1.71 4.19
C LYS A 96 11.26 3.01 4.64
N ALA A 97 10.23 2.89 5.44
CA ALA A 97 9.99 3.96 6.36
C ALA A 97 11.23 4.04 7.25
N GLY A 98 11.87 5.18 7.31
CA GLY A 98 12.86 5.41 8.34
C GLY A 98 12.21 5.00 9.65
N ASN A 99 12.79 4.03 10.31
CA ASN A 99 12.35 3.37 11.52
C ASN A 99 11.14 2.43 11.39
N SER A 100 11.50 1.16 11.41
CA SER A 100 10.77 0.15 12.13
C SER A 100 9.34 -0.13 11.74
N LEU A 101 9.04 -0.27 10.46
CA LEU A 101 7.94 -1.18 10.12
C LEU A 101 8.24 -2.63 10.58
N ALA A 102 9.46 -2.92 10.98
CA ALA A 102 9.83 -4.21 11.56
C ALA A 102 9.15 -4.48 12.91
N SER A 103 8.79 -3.44 13.66
CA SER A 103 8.14 -3.55 14.97
C SER A 103 6.93 -2.61 15.14
N GLY A 104 6.47 -1.94 14.08
CA GLY A 104 5.56 -0.84 14.21
C GLY A 104 6.25 0.42 14.73
N TYR A 105 5.55 1.54 14.69
CA TYR A 105 6.00 2.75 15.36
C TYR A 105 5.28 2.85 16.70
N GLU A 106 6.05 2.78 17.78
CA GLU A 106 5.51 2.91 19.13
C GLU A 106 5.78 4.32 19.68
N ALA A 107 4.74 4.99 20.10
CA ALA A 107 4.82 6.26 20.78
C ALA A 107 3.79 6.33 21.91
N ALA A 108 4.16 6.99 23.00
CA ALA A 108 3.23 7.19 24.10
C ALA A 108 2.14 8.21 23.74
N MET A 109 0.91 8.01 24.18
CA MET A 109 -0.11 9.07 24.20
C MET A 109 0.39 10.22 25.06
N ALA A 110 0.48 11.42 24.50
CA ALA A 110 1.00 12.60 25.20
C ALA A 110 0.04 13.12 26.29
N ALA A 111 -1.25 12.80 26.18
CA ALA A 111 -2.28 13.20 27.12
C ALA A 111 -3.38 12.12 27.22
N ALA A 112 -4.11 12.13 28.33
CA ALA A 112 -5.31 11.31 28.46
C ALA A 112 -6.37 11.72 27.44
N THR A 113 -7.17 10.76 27.00
CA THR A 113 -8.21 10.94 26.00
C THR A 113 -9.58 10.57 26.55
N VAL A 114 -10.63 10.95 25.82
CA VAL A 114 -12.01 10.62 26.17
C VAL A 114 -12.64 9.75 25.09
N ALA A 115 -13.64 8.94 25.45
CA ALA A 115 -14.42 8.17 24.50
C ALA A 115 -15.04 9.06 23.43
N GLY A 116 -15.06 8.60 22.18
CA GLY A 116 -15.57 9.34 21.04
C GLY A 116 -14.65 10.45 20.51
N ALA A 117 -13.45 10.66 21.10
CA ALA A 117 -12.49 11.60 20.55
C ALA A 117 -12.06 11.15 19.15
N THR A 118 -12.08 12.06 18.18
CA THR A 118 -11.66 11.83 16.78
C THR A 118 -10.22 12.26 16.52
N SER A 119 -9.51 12.62 17.57
CA SER A 119 -8.06 12.91 17.51
C SER A 119 -7.40 12.66 18.85
N PHE A 120 -6.12 12.34 18.82
CA PHE A 120 -5.26 12.25 19.99
C PHE A 120 -3.82 12.58 19.61
N THR A 121 -2.99 12.83 20.61
CA THR A 121 -1.60 13.26 20.42
C THR A 121 -0.65 12.18 20.92
N ILE A 122 0.37 11.88 20.13
CA ILE A 122 1.44 10.94 20.47
C ILE A 122 2.78 11.66 20.63
N SER A 123 3.69 11.11 21.41
CA SER A 123 5.05 11.61 21.60
C SER A 123 5.93 11.25 20.41
N ASP A 124 5.75 11.95 19.30
CA ASP A 124 6.49 11.79 18.06
C ASP A 124 7.06 13.13 17.62
N THR A 125 8.37 13.19 17.44
CA THR A 125 9.14 14.42 17.24
C THR A 125 9.42 14.77 15.79
N ALA A 126 9.06 13.92 14.83
CA ALA A 126 9.59 14.02 13.46
C ALA A 126 8.58 13.81 12.35
N ALA A 127 7.32 13.49 12.64
CA ALA A 127 6.33 13.23 11.59
C ALA A 127 6.10 14.44 10.69
N ALA A 128 6.13 14.24 9.39
CA ALA A 128 5.63 15.21 8.43
C ALA A 128 4.09 15.22 8.44
N LYS A 129 3.50 16.30 7.94
CA LYS A 129 2.05 16.38 7.77
C LYS A 129 1.56 15.22 6.88
N ASN A 130 0.50 14.56 7.32
CA ASN A 130 -0.13 13.41 6.65
C ASN A 130 0.79 12.20 6.43
N GLU A 131 1.87 12.09 7.18
CA GLU A 131 2.77 10.93 7.11
C GLU A 131 2.10 9.62 7.52
N TYR A 132 1.12 9.70 8.43
CA TYR A 132 0.35 8.56 8.93
C TYR A 132 -1.04 8.43 8.29
N GLU A 133 -1.28 9.13 7.19
CA GLU A 133 -2.54 9.02 6.46
C GLU A 133 -2.79 7.59 5.98
N GLY A 134 -3.96 7.05 6.31
CA GLY A 134 -4.34 5.67 6.01
C GLY A 134 -3.60 4.63 6.85
N ALA A 135 -2.88 5.04 7.89
CA ALA A 135 -2.25 4.14 8.85
C ALA A 135 -3.28 3.44 9.75
N TYR A 136 -2.89 2.29 10.26
CA TYR A 136 -3.63 1.58 11.30
C TYR A 136 -2.91 1.79 12.63
N ALA A 137 -3.63 2.36 13.59
CA ALA A 137 -3.15 2.56 14.94
C ALA A 137 -3.82 1.58 15.90
N ALA A 138 -3.06 0.97 16.80
CA ALA A 138 -3.57 0.02 17.78
C ALA A 138 -2.85 0.20 19.11
N TRP A 139 -3.57 0.01 20.20
CA TRP A 139 -3.02 0.08 21.55
C TRP A 139 -3.84 -0.71 22.56
N TYR A 140 -3.20 -1.02 23.66
CA TYR A 140 -3.83 -1.60 24.83
C TYR A 140 -3.56 -0.72 26.05
N ASP A 141 -4.62 -0.28 26.70
CA ASP A 141 -4.58 0.48 27.94
C ASP A 141 -4.76 -0.49 29.12
N ASP A 142 -3.68 -0.83 29.79
CA ASP A 142 -3.67 -1.75 30.93
C ASP A 142 -4.33 -1.16 32.17
N THR A 143 -4.36 0.18 32.29
CA THR A 143 -5.01 0.88 33.40
C THR A 143 -6.52 0.73 33.32
N ASN A 144 -7.09 0.86 32.13
CA ASN A 144 -8.52 0.74 31.88
C ASN A 144 -8.93 -0.66 31.36
N ASN A 145 -7.97 -1.56 31.17
CA ASN A 145 -8.16 -2.89 30.60
C ASN A 145 -8.92 -2.82 29.25
N LEU A 146 -8.51 -1.93 28.38
CA LEU A 146 -9.18 -1.61 27.14
C LEU A 146 -8.24 -1.72 25.94
N TYR A 147 -8.59 -2.60 24.99
CA TYR A 147 -7.99 -2.62 23.66
C TYR A 147 -8.78 -1.69 22.73
N ASP A 148 -8.06 -0.84 22.01
CA ASP A 148 -8.64 0.04 21.01
C ASP A 148 -7.78 0.06 19.74
N ASP A 149 -8.39 0.39 18.62
CA ASP A 149 -7.77 0.48 17.33
C ASP A 149 -8.51 1.49 16.45
N ALA A 150 -7.79 2.13 15.54
CA ALA A 150 -8.37 3.12 14.65
C ALA A 150 -7.60 3.24 13.32
N ILE A 151 -8.31 3.67 12.29
CA ILE A 151 -7.68 4.14 11.05
C ILE A 151 -7.33 5.62 11.22
N VAL A 152 -6.08 5.97 10.95
CA VAL A 152 -5.60 7.35 10.96
C VAL A 152 -5.94 7.98 9.61
N ILE A 153 -6.75 9.02 9.62
CA ILE A 153 -7.17 9.74 8.40
C ILE A 153 -6.23 10.89 8.04
N GLY A 154 -5.31 11.25 8.94
CA GLY A 154 -4.30 12.27 8.72
C GLY A 154 -3.59 12.62 10.02
N ASN A 155 -2.55 13.42 9.94
CA ASN A 155 -1.85 13.98 11.08
C ASN A 155 -1.30 15.37 10.78
N ASP A 156 -1.16 16.19 11.83
CA ASP A 156 -0.37 17.42 11.74
C ASP A 156 1.12 17.10 11.61
N ALA A 157 1.89 18.04 11.09
CA ALA A 157 3.34 17.94 11.24
C ALA A 157 3.69 18.00 12.74
N SER A 158 4.71 17.24 13.14
CA SER A 158 5.21 17.31 14.51
C SER A 158 5.63 18.72 14.88
N ASP A 159 5.33 19.14 16.12
CA ASP A 159 5.82 20.38 16.71
C ASP A 159 7.24 20.26 17.29
N GLY A 160 7.92 19.14 17.04
CA GLY A 160 9.23 18.80 17.59
C GLY A 160 9.17 18.00 18.91
N THR A 161 7.99 17.80 19.46
CA THR A 161 7.77 16.99 20.69
C THR A 161 6.62 16.03 20.52
N THR A 162 5.58 16.42 19.82
CA THR A 162 4.35 15.64 19.66
C THR A 162 3.80 15.71 18.24
N THR A 163 3.01 14.72 17.90
CA THR A 163 2.24 14.65 16.65
C THR A 163 0.78 14.40 16.96
N LYS A 164 -0.11 15.22 16.43
CA LYS A 164 -1.55 15.03 16.56
C LYS A 164 -2.06 14.15 15.41
N LEU A 165 -2.68 13.04 15.77
CA LEU A 165 -3.35 12.11 14.86
C LEU A 165 -4.85 12.39 14.80
N TYR A 166 -5.40 12.33 13.61
CA TYR A 166 -6.84 12.37 13.35
C TYR A 166 -7.29 10.97 12.97
N ILE A 167 -8.36 10.49 13.58
CA ILE A 167 -8.86 9.13 13.37
C ILE A 167 -10.28 9.14 12.80
N ALA A 168 -10.61 8.06 12.09
CA ALA A 168 -11.92 7.89 11.49
C ALA A 168 -13.04 7.84 12.55
N PRO A 169 -14.23 8.38 12.25
CA PRO A 169 -15.42 8.17 13.09
C PRO A 169 -15.72 6.66 13.30
N PRO A 170 -16.25 6.26 14.43
CA PRO A 170 -16.82 7.09 15.50
C PRO A 170 -15.80 7.65 16.50
N GLY A 171 -14.51 7.51 16.29
CA GLY A 171 -13.48 7.92 17.22
C GLY A 171 -13.11 6.81 18.21
N LEU A 172 -12.48 7.19 19.30
CA LEU A 172 -12.01 6.25 20.34
C LEU A 172 -13.17 5.50 21.00
N LYS A 173 -13.01 4.20 21.18
CA LYS A 173 -14.01 3.33 21.83
C LYS A 173 -14.17 3.63 23.32
N GLY A 174 -13.10 4.11 23.95
CA GLY A 174 -13.08 4.43 25.38
C GLY A 174 -12.18 5.60 25.73
N ALA A 175 -12.14 5.91 27.02
CA ALA A 175 -11.17 6.85 27.57
C ALA A 175 -9.85 6.10 27.84
N HIS A 176 -8.72 6.73 27.49
CA HIS A 176 -7.40 6.17 27.70
C HIS A 176 -6.55 7.10 28.57
N ALA A 177 -5.69 6.50 29.37
CA ALA A 177 -4.74 7.22 30.19
C ALA A 177 -3.63 7.86 29.32
N ALA A 178 -2.97 8.87 29.86
CA ALA A 178 -1.71 9.34 29.30
C ALA A 178 -0.65 8.24 29.38
N ALA A 179 0.36 8.32 28.51
CA ALA A 179 1.48 7.38 28.42
C ALA A 179 1.13 5.95 27.93
N VAL A 180 -0.11 5.69 27.52
CA VAL A 180 -0.45 4.44 26.84
C VAL A 180 0.36 4.34 25.53
N GLN A 181 1.01 3.20 25.31
CA GLN A 181 1.80 2.97 24.11
C GLN A 181 0.88 2.68 22.92
N VAL A 182 1.05 3.46 21.86
CA VAL A 182 0.35 3.32 20.59
C VAL A 182 1.30 2.82 19.53
N THR A 183 0.95 1.74 18.87
CA THR A 183 1.66 1.27 17.69
C THR A 183 0.94 1.78 16.44
N VAL A 184 1.66 2.49 15.57
CA VAL A 184 1.12 3.01 14.32
C VAL A 184 1.75 2.27 13.14
N TYR A 185 0.94 1.47 12.46
CA TYR A 185 1.33 0.78 11.23
C TYR A 185 1.00 1.66 10.04
N ARG A 186 2.01 2.16 9.37
CA ARG A 186 1.83 3.03 8.19
C ARG A 186 1.04 2.32 7.09
N ASN A 187 0.34 3.12 6.28
CA ASN A 187 -0.26 2.63 5.06
C ASN A 187 0.85 1.98 4.19
N PRO A 188 0.72 0.69 3.82
CA PRO A 188 1.77 0.00 3.08
C PRO A 188 2.07 0.62 1.71
N TYR A 189 1.16 1.42 1.17
CA TYR A 189 1.26 2.03 -0.15
C TYR A 189 1.85 3.46 -0.13
N ILE A 190 2.13 4.04 1.04
CA ILE A 190 2.59 5.44 1.15
C ILE A 190 4.09 5.63 0.84
N SER A 191 4.87 4.57 0.87
CA SER A 191 6.32 4.62 0.64
C SER A 191 6.80 3.29 0.10
N VAL A 192 6.34 2.93 -1.09
CA VAL A 192 6.69 1.64 -1.68
C VAL A 192 8.08 1.67 -2.32
N GLY A 193 8.75 0.53 -2.30
CA GLY A 193 10.07 0.37 -2.87
C GLY A 193 10.27 -0.99 -3.51
N SER A 194 11.41 -1.19 -4.16
CA SER A 194 11.73 -2.48 -4.74
C SER A 194 12.14 -3.50 -3.68
N LEU A 195 11.89 -4.77 -3.92
CA LEU A 195 12.34 -5.87 -3.05
C LEU A 195 13.86 -6.01 -2.99
N LEU A 196 14.59 -5.31 -3.86
CA LEU A 196 16.03 -5.44 -4.08
C LEU A 196 16.94 -5.02 -2.92
N THR A 197 16.45 -4.42 -1.87
CA THR A 197 17.33 -3.89 -0.83
C THR A 197 17.75 -4.97 0.15
N ALA A 198 18.96 -5.48 -0.02
CA ALA A 198 19.60 -6.35 0.94
C ALA A 198 19.58 -5.75 2.36
N GLY A 199 19.26 -6.56 3.34
CA GLY A 199 19.43 -6.24 4.75
C GLY A 199 18.15 -6.08 5.59
N ASN A 200 16.96 -5.90 4.99
CA ASN A 200 15.70 -5.78 5.75
C ASN A 200 14.53 -6.52 5.10
N GLN A 201 14.80 -7.62 4.42
CA GLN A 201 13.80 -8.35 3.64
C GLN A 201 12.89 -9.23 4.50
N SER A 202 13.29 -9.55 5.72
CA SER A 202 12.59 -10.52 6.58
C SER A 202 11.16 -10.12 6.94
N TRP A 203 10.83 -8.82 6.82
CA TRP A 203 9.55 -8.26 7.25
C TRP A 203 8.75 -7.59 6.12
N LYS A 204 9.25 -7.64 4.88
CA LYS A 204 8.62 -6.97 3.76
C LYS A 204 7.83 -7.95 2.90
N SER A 205 6.55 -7.73 2.82
CA SER A 205 5.67 -8.45 1.91
C SER A 205 5.66 -7.80 0.54
N ALA A 206 5.56 -8.60 -0.52
CA ALA A 206 5.23 -8.09 -1.84
C ALA A 206 3.81 -7.53 -1.83
N LEU A 207 3.64 -6.29 -2.30
CA LEU A 207 2.37 -5.59 -2.34
C LEU A 207 1.75 -5.58 -3.73
N GLY A 208 2.56 -5.60 -4.76
CA GLY A 208 2.11 -5.50 -6.13
C GLY A 208 3.24 -5.55 -7.13
N TYR A 209 2.89 -5.33 -8.37
CA TYR A 209 3.78 -5.42 -9.51
C TYR A 209 3.82 -4.09 -10.28
N ALA A 210 5.01 -3.49 -10.37
CA ALA A 210 5.22 -2.28 -11.15
C ALA A 210 5.59 -2.63 -12.60
N LYS A 211 4.98 -1.94 -13.56
CA LYS A 211 5.16 -2.20 -14.99
C LYS A 211 6.13 -1.26 -15.69
N PHE A 212 6.54 -0.20 -15.02
CA PHE A 212 7.39 0.86 -15.58
C PHE A 212 8.35 1.39 -14.52
N VAL A 213 9.35 2.15 -14.95
CA VAL A 213 10.29 2.85 -14.06
C VAL A 213 9.56 3.96 -13.32
N ILE A 214 9.78 4.07 -12.02
CA ILE A 214 9.10 5.01 -11.15
C ILE A 214 10.13 5.88 -10.44
N THR A 215 9.89 7.18 -10.45
CA THR A 215 10.74 8.18 -9.80
C THR A 215 10.43 8.25 -8.30
N ASN A 216 11.44 8.47 -7.48
CA ASN A 216 11.24 8.65 -6.03
C ASN A 216 10.25 9.79 -5.75
N ALA A 217 9.39 9.61 -4.76
CA ALA A 217 8.34 10.51 -4.32
C ALA A 217 7.17 10.74 -5.31
N TYR A 218 7.16 10.08 -6.47
CA TYR A 218 6.04 10.15 -7.42
C TYR A 218 4.93 9.17 -7.07
N TYR A 219 3.73 9.48 -7.54
CA TYR A 219 2.51 8.69 -7.35
C TYR A 219 2.19 7.88 -8.59
N PHE A 220 1.68 6.66 -8.40
CA PHE A 220 1.40 5.75 -9.50
C PHE A 220 0.39 4.66 -9.10
N TRP A 221 -0.11 3.93 -10.11
CA TRP A 221 -0.99 2.80 -9.92
C TRP A 221 -0.20 1.48 -9.89
N LEU A 222 -0.17 0.82 -8.75
CA LEU A 222 0.48 -0.47 -8.52
C LEU A 222 -0.51 -1.60 -8.78
N GLN A 223 -0.20 -2.53 -9.69
CA GLN A 223 -1.08 -3.69 -9.93
C GLN A 223 -0.92 -4.72 -8.81
N THR A 224 -2.03 -5.07 -8.16
CA THR A 224 -2.07 -6.00 -7.01
C THR A 224 -2.76 -7.32 -7.32
N ALA A 225 -3.62 -7.36 -8.34
CA ALA A 225 -4.22 -8.62 -8.80
C ALA A 225 -4.52 -8.60 -10.31
N GLY A 226 -4.80 -9.79 -10.84
CA GLY A 226 -5.14 -10.00 -12.24
C GLY A 226 -3.95 -10.43 -13.11
N PRO A 227 -4.18 -10.62 -14.43
CA PRO A 227 -3.15 -11.14 -15.33
C PRO A 227 -2.02 -10.15 -15.55
N ILE A 228 -0.79 -10.63 -15.46
CA ILE A 228 0.45 -9.89 -15.78
C ILE A 228 1.41 -10.76 -16.58
N SER A 229 2.31 -10.09 -17.33
CA SER A 229 3.55 -10.70 -17.80
C SER A 229 4.66 -10.23 -16.88
N GLY A 230 5.41 -11.15 -16.31
CA GLY A 230 6.40 -10.85 -15.28
C GLY A 230 7.74 -11.53 -15.54
N VAL A 231 8.82 -10.82 -15.18
CA VAL A 231 10.19 -11.30 -15.33
C VAL A 231 10.49 -12.39 -14.31
N THR A 232 10.98 -13.52 -14.77
CA THR A 232 11.41 -14.62 -13.89
C THR A 232 12.84 -14.45 -13.41
N GLY A 233 13.12 -15.03 -12.26
CA GLY A 233 14.49 -15.14 -11.74
C GLY A 233 15.34 -16.13 -12.49
N ALA A 234 16.65 -16.07 -12.28
CA ALA A 234 17.58 -17.06 -12.80
C ALA A 234 17.36 -18.43 -12.15
N SER A 235 17.47 -19.48 -12.93
CA SER A 235 17.56 -20.89 -12.49
C SER A 235 16.32 -21.50 -11.82
N THR A 236 15.26 -20.72 -11.54
CA THR A 236 14.06 -21.21 -10.83
C THR A 236 12.79 -20.53 -11.34
N TRP A 237 12.48 -20.68 -12.61
CA TRP A 237 11.26 -20.11 -13.18
C TRP A 237 9.99 -20.89 -12.78
N PRO A 238 8.84 -20.25 -12.71
CA PRO A 238 7.57 -20.93 -12.47
C PRO A 238 7.30 -21.96 -13.55
N GLY A 239 6.87 -23.15 -13.12
CA GLY A 239 6.59 -24.27 -14.04
C GLY A 239 7.81 -25.09 -14.48
N GLN A 240 8.99 -24.85 -13.90
CA GLN A 240 10.19 -25.63 -14.14
C GLN A 240 10.01 -27.12 -13.79
N THR A 241 9.28 -27.38 -12.72
CA THR A 241 8.91 -28.74 -12.32
C THR A 241 7.47 -29.04 -12.74
N ALA A 242 7.23 -30.23 -13.22
CA ALA A 242 5.89 -30.69 -13.59
C ALA A 242 4.90 -30.46 -12.42
N TYR A 243 3.71 -29.98 -12.76
CA TYR A 243 2.63 -29.67 -11.81
C TYR A 243 2.86 -28.49 -10.86
N GLN A 244 4.02 -27.86 -10.85
CA GLN A 244 4.23 -26.60 -10.11
C GLN A 244 3.61 -25.43 -10.87
N ARG A 245 2.60 -24.82 -10.26
CA ARG A 245 1.93 -23.66 -10.83
C ARG A 245 2.02 -22.44 -9.93
N ASP A 246 2.40 -22.62 -8.66
CA ASP A 246 2.56 -21.51 -7.73
C ASP A 246 3.74 -20.62 -8.11
N VAL A 247 3.51 -19.32 -8.03
CA VAL A 247 4.50 -18.28 -8.30
C VAL A 247 4.81 -17.56 -7.00
N MET A 248 6.09 -17.45 -6.70
CA MET A 248 6.62 -16.84 -5.48
C MET A 248 7.39 -15.57 -5.78
N ALA A 249 7.48 -14.69 -4.78
CA ALA A 249 8.33 -13.52 -4.82
C ALA A 249 9.79 -13.91 -4.59
N ASN A 250 10.69 -13.55 -5.49
CA ASN A 250 12.12 -13.67 -5.25
C ASN A 250 12.66 -12.45 -4.49
N THR A 251 13.83 -12.61 -3.88
CA THR A 251 14.50 -11.55 -3.10
C THR A 251 14.89 -10.32 -3.94
N ASP A 252 14.99 -10.47 -5.25
CA ASP A 252 15.28 -9.38 -6.20
C ASP A 252 14.01 -8.80 -6.85
N GLY A 253 12.83 -9.20 -6.39
CA GLY A 253 11.54 -8.79 -6.95
C GLY A 253 11.15 -9.51 -8.25
N SER A 254 11.94 -10.45 -8.75
CA SER A 254 11.57 -11.33 -9.84
C SER A 254 10.59 -12.42 -9.38
N LEU A 255 10.04 -13.15 -10.33
CA LEU A 255 9.10 -14.25 -10.10
C LEU A 255 9.85 -15.58 -10.16
N ILE A 256 9.63 -16.45 -9.19
CA ILE A 256 10.19 -17.79 -9.16
C ILE A 256 9.12 -18.85 -8.93
N GLY A 257 9.41 -20.09 -9.33
CA GLY A 257 8.64 -21.25 -8.92
C GLY A 257 8.92 -21.61 -7.46
N LEU A 258 8.05 -22.42 -6.87
CA LEU A 258 8.30 -23.00 -5.57
C LEU A 258 9.52 -23.90 -5.67
N ALA A 259 10.67 -23.46 -5.16
CA ALA A 259 11.83 -24.31 -5.04
C ALA A 259 11.60 -25.34 -3.93
N LEU A 260 11.99 -26.59 -4.15
CA LEU A 260 11.92 -27.68 -3.18
C LEU A 260 12.84 -27.49 -1.96
N ALA A 261 13.50 -26.33 -1.85
CA ALA A 261 14.47 -26.05 -0.79
C ALA A 261 13.88 -25.15 0.28
N THR A 262 14.10 -25.50 1.47
CA THR A 262 14.22 -24.86 2.81
C THR A 262 13.91 -23.36 2.98
N THR A 263 13.62 -22.57 1.96
CA THR A 263 13.35 -21.13 2.04
C THR A 263 11.88 -20.87 1.72
N TYR A 264 11.19 -20.26 2.66
CA TYR A 264 9.78 -19.89 2.50
C TYR A 264 9.70 -18.52 1.83
N TYR A 265 9.08 -18.47 0.65
CA TYR A 265 8.80 -17.25 -0.07
C TYR A 265 7.30 -16.92 -0.01
N GLN A 266 6.98 -15.63 -0.15
CA GLN A 266 5.58 -15.24 -0.28
C GLN A 266 5.02 -15.70 -1.62
N ARG A 267 3.90 -16.43 -1.58
CA ARG A 267 3.13 -16.72 -2.78
C ARG A 267 2.50 -15.45 -3.33
N VAL A 268 2.68 -15.19 -4.62
CA VAL A 268 2.16 -13.98 -5.28
C VAL A 268 1.11 -14.29 -6.34
N GLY A 269 0.94 -15.53 -6.71
CA GLY A 269 -0.05 -15.94 -7.70
C GLY A 269 0.20 -17.32 -8.27
N TYR A 270 -0.27 -17.55 -9.51
CA TYR A 270 -0.06 -18.82 -10.20
C TYR A 270 0.20 -18.62 -11.71
N LEU A 271 0.89 -19.59 -12.30
CA LEU A 271 1.26 -19.59 -13.70
C LEU A 271 0.05 -19.87 -14.59
N LEU A 272 -0.19 -19.04 -15.58
CA LEU A 272 -1.15 -19.23 -16.66
C LEU A 272 -0.47 -19.79 -17.91
N GLY A 273 0.72 -19.34 -18.23
CA GLY A 273 1.54 -19.79 -19.34
C GLY A 273 2.95 -19.24 -19.22
N GLY A 274 3.91 -19.87 -19.85
CA GLY A 274 5.27 -19.39 -19.73
C GLY A 274 6.27 -20.09 -20.63
N THR A 275 7.46 -19.53 -20.66
CA THR A 275 8.64 -20.08 -21.32
C THR A 275 9.57 -20.68 -20.27
N ALA A 276 10.12 -21.84 -20.56
CA ALA A 276 11.14 -22.48 -19.72
C ALA A 276 12.50 -21.82 -19.99
N SER A 277 12.70 -20.59 -19.53
CA SER A 277 13.99 -19.90 -19.68
C SER A 277 14.25 -18.95 -18.52
N ASP A 278 15.53 -18.80 -18.16
CA ASP A 278 16.01 -17.79 -17.24
C ASP A 278 15.66 -16.40 -17.77
N TYR A 279 15.14 -15.56 -16.88
CA TYR A 279 14.71 -14.18 -17.20
C TYR A 279 13.66 -14.08 -18.32
N GLY A 280 12.93 -15.17 -18.58
CA GLY A 280 11.80 -15.16 -19.50
C GLY A 280 10.59 -14.42 -18.96
N ASP A 281 9.73 -13.97 -19.86
CA ASP A 281 8.43 -13.40 -19.51
C ASP A 281 7.41 -14.52 -19.34
N ASN A 282 6.94 -14.70 -18.12
CA ASN A 282 5.87 -15.63 -17.82
C ASN A 282 4.53 -14.89 -17.65
N PHE A 283 3.47 -15.53 -18.14
CA PHE A 283 2.11 -15.04 -17.98
C PHE A 283 1.51 -15.63 -16.71
N ILE A 284 1.22 -14.81 -15.73
CA ILE A 284 0.75 -15.21 -14.41
C ILE A 284 -0.54 -14.51 -14.02
N MET A 285 -1.31 -15.13 -13.15
CA MET A 285 -2.38 -14.50 -12.39
C MET A 285 -1.83 -14.03 -11.05
N LEU A 286 -1.69 -12.72 -10.89
CA LEU A 286 -1.28 -12.09 -9.64
C LEU A 286 -2.43 -12.13 -8.61
N GLN A 287 -2.13 -12.42 -7.35
CA GLN A 287 -3.11 -12.57 -6.27
C GLN A 287 -2.55 -12.03 -4.94
N LEU A 288 -2.25 -10.74 -4.89
CA LEU A 288 -1.74 -10.08 -3.67
C LEU A 288 -2.84 -9.33 -2.91
N ASP A 289 -3.88 -8.94 -3.62
CA ASP A 289 -5.06 -8.27 -3.06
C ASP A 289 -6.31 -8.92 -3.66
N GLN A 290 -7.34 -9.17 -2.85
CA GLN A 290 -8.57 -9.85 -3.27
C GLN A 290 -9.80 -8.99 -3.05
#